data_6ede66b87c41fe0ce6b805f1a1769435
#
_entry.id   6ede66b87c41fe0ce6b805f1a1769435
#
_cell.length_a   1.000
_cell.length_b   1.000
_cell.length_c   1.000
_cell.angle_alpha   90.00
_cell.angle_beta   90.00
_cell.angle_gamma   90.00
#
_symmetry.space_group_name_H-M   'P 1'
#
loop_
_entity.id
_entity.type
_entity.pdbx_description
1 polymer ?
#
loop_
_entity_poly.entity_id
_entity_poly.type
_entity_poly.pdbx_seq_one_letter_code
_entity_poly.pdbx_strand_id
1 'polypeptide(L)'
;MTAPKAIRLLTDHFLWKLLSLAMATMLWIAVIDEPELTTNVTAPVEFRNLAAGLDLGSDVPDRVVLQLRGPRSRLSIATGPRSAVVLDLSAQTRPGERTFTVQEVNLNLPGGISLVRAVPSQIRVVLEHRLLKMVPVTLRFAGPPPVGYRVRWSQVVPESITIVGPERRVKQIQSIETDALDFSHLLSALEIGRAHV
;
A
#
# COMPACT_ATOMS: atom_id res chain seq x y z
N MET A 1 -59.01 -19.53 -47.95
CA MET A 1 -57.82 -19.72 -47.06
C MET A 1 -57.89 -18.62 -46.02
N THR A 2 -58.45 -18.90 -44.87
CA THR A 2 -58.62 -17.95 -43.77
C THR A 2 -57.31 -17.87 -42.98
N ALA A 3 -56.66 -16.71 -42.99
CA ALA A 3 -55.49 -16.48 -42.17
C ALA A 3 -55.81 -16.77 -40.71
N PRO A 4 -54.97 -17.47 -39.95
CA PRO A 4 -55.26 -17.87 -38.61
C PRO A 4 -55.47 -16.61 -37.76
N LYS A 5 -56.57 -16.59 -36.93
CA LYS A 5 -56.92 -15.48 -36.05
C LYS A 5 -55.77 -14.92 -35.21
N ALA A 6 -54.73 -15.72 -34.98
CA ALA A 6 -53.52 -15.35 -34.29
C ALA A 6 -52.69 -14.25 -35.02
N ILE A 7 -52.64 -14.26 -36.37
CA ILE A 7 -51.88 -13.29 -37.15
C ILE A 7 -52.59 -11.92 -37.14
N ARG A 8 -53.93 -11.88 -37.18
CA ARG A 8 -54.69 -10.64 -37.07
C ARG A 8 -54.53 -9.99 -35.70
N LEU A 9 -54.45 -10.76 -34.62
CA LEU A 9 -54.18 -10.27 -33.27
C LEU A 9 -52.78 -9.63 -33.13
N LEU A 10 -51.81 -10.07 -33.91
CA LEU A 10 -50.47 -9.46 -33.91
C LEU A 10 -50.40 -8.17 -34.75
N THR A 11 -51.13 -8.08 -35.85
CA THR A 11 -51.08 -6.93 -36.79
C THR A 11 -52.02 -5.79 -36.40
N ASP A 12 -53.14 -6.08 -35.71
CA ASP A 12 -54.07 -5.04 -35.24
C ASP A 12 -53.36 -4.18 -34.15
N HIS A 13 -53.32 -2.90 -34.42
CA HIS A 13 -52.71 -1.87 -33.56
C HIS A 13 -51.19 -2.08 -33.33
N PHE A 14 -50.45 -2.56 -34.34
CA PHE A 14 -49.02 -2.83 -34.28
C PHE A 14 -48.23 -1.62 -33.75
N LEU A 15 -48.52 -0.39 -34.17
CA LEU A 15 -47.87 0.84 -33.71
C LEU A 15 -48.02 1.06 -32.21
N TRP A 16 -49.23 0.81 -31.65
CA TRP A 16 -49.45 0.94 -30.20
C TRP A 16 -48.73 -0.13 -29.39
N LYS A 17 -48.62 -1.34 -29.93
CA LYS A 17 -47.83 -2.43 -29.30
C LYS A 17 -46.34 -2.13 -29.35
N LEU A 18 -45.85 -1.60 -30.46
CA LEU A 18 -44.44 -1.18 -30.57
C LEU A 18 -44.13 -0.02 -29.63
N LEU A 19 -45.05 0.94 -29.49
CA LEU A 19 -44.89 2.05 -28.55
C LEU A 19 -44.87 1.58 -27.10
N SER A 20 -45.79 0.66 -26.74
CA SER A 20 -45.84 0.10 -25.39
C SER A 20 -44.61 -0.73 -25.06
N LEU A 21 -44.06 -1.49 -26.05
CA LEU A 21 -42.84 -2.25 -25.88
C LEU A 21 -41.62 -1.30 -25.72
N ALA A 22 -41.57 -0.22 -26.51
CA ALA A 22 -40.52 0.78 -26.40
C ALA A 22 -40.58 1.49 -25.06
N MET A 23 -41.78 1.87 -24.58
CA MET A 23 -41.93 2.46 -23.24
C MET A 23 -41.55 1.47 -22.13
N ALA A 24 -41.97 0.22 -22.24
CA ALA A 24 -41.61 -0.82 -21.26
C ALA A 24 -40.09 -1.05 -21.20
N THR A 25 -39.44 -1.11 -22.36
CA THR A 25 -37.99 -1.28 -22.43
C THR A 25 -37.27 -0.06 -21.89
N MET A 26 -37.75 1.15 -22.21
CA MET A 26 -37.17 2.39 -21.67
C MET A 26 -37.32 2.45 -20.14
N LEU A 27 -38.49 2.08 -19.62
CA LEU A 27 -38.74 2.03 -18.19
C LEU A 27 -37.89 0.96 -17.51
N TRP A 28 -37.73 -0.21 -18.14
CA TRP A 28 -36.88 -1.29 -17.65
C TRP A 28 -35.41 -0.90 -17.55
N ILE A 29 -34.90 -0.23 -18.58
CA ILE A 29 -33.52 0.30 -18.58
C ILE A 29 -33.35 1.39 -17.51
N ALA A 30 -34.37 2.24 -17.30
CA ALA A 30 -34.31 3.31 -16.30
C ALA A 30 -34.39 2.79 -14.84
N VAL A 31 -35.00 1.63 -14.64
CA VAL A 31 -35.19 1.00 -13.29
C VAL A 31 -34.12 -0.04 -12.97
N ILE A 32 -33.34 -0.48 -13.98
CA ILE A 32 -32.25 -1.43 -13.75
C ILE A 32 -31.09 -0.71 -13.04
N ASP A 33 -31.16 -0.66 -11.72
CA ASP A 33 -30.01 -0.31 -10.89
C ASP A 33 -29.11 -1.53 -10.71
N GLU A 34 -27.81 -1.37 -10.96
CA GLU A 34 -26.84 -2.41 -10.59
C GLU A 34 -26.87 -2.60 -9.06
N PRO A 35 -26.98 -3.86 -8.59
CA PRO A 35 -26.98 -4.13 -7.15
C PRO A 35 -25.68 -3.62 -6.53
N GLU A 36 -25.81 -2.80 -5.50
CA GLU A 36 -24.67 -2.36 -4.72
C GLU A 36 -24.09 -3.52 -3.93
N LEU A 37 -22.82 -3.76 -4.12
CA LEU A 37 -22.08 -4.77 -3.39
C LEU A 37 -21.14 -4.11 -2.39
N THR A 38 -20.89 -4.82 -1.30
CA THR A 38 -19.88 -4.43 -0.32
C THR A 38 -18.70 -5.39 -0.44
N THR A 39 -17.48 -4.84 -0.57
CA THR A 39 -16.26 -5.64 -0.66
C THR A 39 -15.17 -5.08 0.24
N ASN A 40 -14.29 -5.96 0.72
CA ASN A 40 -13.13 -5.58 1.51
C ASN A 40 -11.90 -5.49 0.61
N VAL A 41 -11.19 -4.37 0.67
CA VAL A 41 -9.97 -4.10 -0.09
C VAL A 41 -8.87 -3.73 0.87
N THR A 42 -7.70 -4.36 0.75
CA THR A 42 -6.52 -3.97 1.51
C THR A 42 -5.72 -2.96 0.71
N ALA A 43 -5.61 -1.75 1.23
CA ALA A 43 -4.90 -0.64 0.61
C ALA A 43 -3.64 -0.30 1.39
N PRO A 44 -2.50 -0.02 0.73
CA PRO A 44 -1.32 0.55 1.37
C PRO A 44 -1.59 1.97 1.82
N VAL A 45 -0.86 2.40 2.86
CA VAL A 45 -0.88 3.79 3.33
C VAL A 45 0.29 4.53 2.73
N GLU A 46 0.02 5.62 2.03
CA GLU A 46 1.02 6.52 1.45
C GLU A 46 1.02 7.86 2.19
N PHE A 47 2.19 8.31 2.58
CA PHE A 47 2.38 9.62 3.18
C PHE A 47 2.96 10.58 2.15
N ARG A 48 2.36 11.78 2.05
CA ARG A 48 2.82 12.82 1.13
C ARG A 48 3.16 14.11 1.86
N ASN A 49 4.02 14.89 1.25
CA ASN A 49 4.38 16.23 1.72
C ASN A 49 4.97 16.26 3.15
N LEU A 50 5.78 15.25 3.49
CA LEU A 50 6.50 15.25 4.77
C LEU A 50 7.48 16.43 4.79
N ALA A 51 7.45 17.23 5.85
CA ALA A 51 8.31 18.40 5.97
C ALA A 51 9.80 18.00 6.01
N ALA A 52 10.65 18.81 5.40
CA ALA A 52 12.09 18.61 5.42
C ALA A 52 12.59 18.59 6.88
N GLY A 53 13.40 17.59 7.22
CA GLY A 53 13.93 17.42 8.58
C GLY A 53 13.04 16.60 9.52
N LEU A 54 11.87 16.15 9.09
CA LEU A 54 11.05 15.17 9.80
C LEU A 54 11.14 13.80 9.13
N ASP A 55 10.87 12.78 9.92
CA ASP A 55 10.78 11.40 9.47
C ASP A 55 9.65 10.67 10.21
N LEU A 56 9.19 9.55 9.65
CA LEU A 56 8.12 8.75 10.23
C LEU A 56 8.70 7.78 11.26
N GLY A 57 8.10 7.74 12.45
CA GLY A 57 8.41 6.73 13.46
C GLY A 57 8.02 5.32 13.00
N SER A 58 8.49 4.32 13.74
CA SER A 58 8.41 2.90 13.33
C SER A 58 7.00 2.27 13.45
N ASP A 59 6.07 2.89 14.18
CA ASP A 59 4.79 2.27 14.57
C ASP A 59 3.63 2.64 13.66
N VAL A 60 3.90 2.89 12.39
CA VAL A 60 2.87 3.27 11.43
C VAL A 60 2.38 2.03 10.68
N PRO A 61 1.07 1.78 10.59
CA PRO A 61 0.56 0.65 9.84
C PRO A 61 0.80 0.85 8.34
N ASP A 62 1.37 -0.16 7.70
CA ASP A 62 1.64 -0.13 6.25
C ASP A 62 0.36 -0.31 5.41
N ARG A 63 -0.69 -0.90 5.99
CA ARG A 63 -1.91 -1.26 5.28
C ARG A 63 -3.16 -1.02 6.10
N VAL A 64 -4.24 -0.69 5.40
CA VAL A 64 -5.59 -0.52 5.96
C VAL A 64 -6.57 -1.38 5.16
N VAL A 65 -7.48 -2.04 5.86
CA VAL A 65 -8.60 -2.75 5.22
C VAL A 65 -9.76 -1.78 5.08
N LEU A 66 -10.17 -1.55 3.84
CA LEU A 66 -11.28 -0.67 3.47
C LEU A 66 -12.49 -1.52 3.10
N GLN A 67 -13.62 -1.24 3.69
CA GLN A 67 -14.90 -1.78 3.29
C GLN A 67 -15.57 -0.78 2.35
N LEU A 68 -15.60 -1.11 1.07
CA LEU A 68 -16.14 -0.25 0.01
C LEU A 68 -17.50 -0.77 -0.45
N ARG A 69 -18.40 0.15 -0.78
CA ARG A 69 -19.73 -0.12 -1.30
C ARG A 69 -19.92 0.58 -2.63
N GLY A 70 -20.49 -0.13 -3.61
CA GLY A 70 -20.79 0.43 -4.92
C GLY A 70 -21.20 -0.61 -5.94
N PRO A 71 -21.46 -0.19 -7.21
CA PRO A 71 -21.77 -1.08 -8.31
C PRO A 71 -20.58 -2.04 -8.59
N ARG A 72 -20.89 -3.29 -8.90
CA ARG A 72 -19.89 -4.34 -9.16
C ARG A 72 -18.86 -3.94 -10.21
N SER A 73 -19.31 -3.30 -11.28
CA SER A 73 -18.46 -2.83 -12.38
C SER A 73 -17.38 -1.85 -11.91
N ARG A 74 -17.70 -0.98 -10.97
CA ARG A 74 -16.78 0.04 -10.43
C ARG A 74 -15.91 -0.49 -9.29
N LEU A 75 -16.44 -1.39 -8.47
CA LEU A 75 -15.66 -2.03 -7.40
C LEU A 75 -14.46 -2.80 -7.95
N SER A 76 -14.58 -3.44 -9.12
CA SER A 76 -13.45 -4.14 -9.75
C SER A 76 -12.29 -3.20 -10.12
N ILE A 77 -12.57 -1.95 -10.42
CA ILE A 77 -11.57 -0.92 -10.71
C ILE A 77 -10.91 -0.42 -9.41
N ALA A 78 -11.71 -0.27 -8.36
CA ALA A 78 -11.24 0.18 -7.04
C ALA A 78 -10.38 -0.87 -6.31
N THR A 79 -10.48 -2.15 -6.68
CA THR A 79 -9.62 -3.22 -6.15
C THR A 79 -8.25 -3.30 -6.84
N GLY A 80 -7.98 -2.43 -7.81
CA GLY A 80 -6.71 -2.38 -8.53
C GLY A 80 -5.53 -1.86 -7.69
N PRO A 81 -4.29 -2.00 -8.20
CA PRO A 81 -3.05 -1.63 -7.50
C PRO A 81 -2.90 -0.13 -7.21
N ARG A 82 -3.83 0.70 -7.64
CA ARG A 82 -3.82 2.16 -7.44
C ARG A 82 -4.62 2.64 -6.22
N SER A 83 -5.26 1.73 -5.49
CA SER A 83 -6.05 2.07 -4.30
C SER A 83 -5.13 2.20 -3.11
N ALA A 84 -4.58 3.38 -2.88
CA ALA A 84 -3.80 3.71 -1.70
C ALA A 84 -4.56 4.71 -0.82
N VAL A 85 -4.37 4.63 0.49
CA VAL A 85 -4.81 5.66 1.44
C VAL A 85 -3.74 6.73 1.47
N VAL A 86 -4.03 7.90 0.93
CA VAL A 86 -3.08 9.03 0.87
C VAL A 86 -3.32 9.96 2.05
N LEU A 87 -2.32 10.10 2.91
CA LEU A 87 -2.31 11.01 4.02
C LEU A 87 -1.36 12.19 3.74
N ASP A 88 -1.91 13.37 3.68
CA ASP A 88 -1.14 14.59 3.47
C ASP A 88 -0.60 15.13 4.79
N LEU A 89 0.72 15.25 4.91
CA LEU A 89 1.43 15.74 6.07
C LEU A 89 1.89 17.20 5.91
N SER A 90 1.47 17.91 4.88
CA SER A 90 1.90 19.30 4.59
C SER A 90 1.67 20.28 5.75
N ALA A 91 0.58 20.07 6.52
CA ALA A 91 0.28 20.88 7.70
C ALA A 91 1.15 20.52 8.93
N GLN A 92 1.93 19.43 8.87
CA GLN A 92 2.71 18.94 9.99
C GLN A 92 4.16 19.39 9.87
N THR A 93 4.50 20.49 10.51
CA THR A 93 5.87 21.07 10.48
C THR A 93 6.68 20.79 11.73
N ARG A 94 6.08 20.18 12.77
CA ARG A 94 6.73 19.92 14.06
C ARG A 94 6.65 18.45 14.42
N PRO A 95 7.68 17.91 15.09
CA PRO A 95 7.65 16.55 15.61
C PRO A 95 6.53 16.40 16.64
N GLY A 96 6.10 15.17 16.82
CA GLY A 96 5.06 14.79 17.77
C GLY A 96 4.11 13.76 17.18
N GLU A 97 3.21 13.33 18.03
CA GLU A 97 2.20 12.35 17.67
C GLU A 97 0.99 13.03 17.00
N ARG A 98 0.49 12.42 15.94
CA ARG A 98 -0.70 12.86 15.20
C ARG A 98 -1.58 11.67 14.89
N THR A 99 -2.89 11.90 14.93
CA THR A 99 -3.89 10.88 14.57
C THR A 99 -4.65 11.36 13.34
N PHE A 100 -4.67 10.53 12.31
CA PHE A 100 -5.39 10.78 11.07
C PHE A 100 -6.57 9.83 10.98
N THR A 101 -7.77 10.36 10.73
CA THR A 101 -8.95 9.55 10.45
C THR A 101 -9.00 9.23 8.97
N VAL A 102 -9.16 7.95 8.64
CA VAL A 102 -9.30 7.51 7.25
C VAL A 102 -10.70 7.89 6.75
N GLN A 103 -10.77 8.75 5.75
CA GLN A 103 -11.99 9.26 5.13
C GLN A 103 -11.94 9.05 3.62
N GLU A 104 -13.07 9.20 2.95
CA GLU A 104 -13.16 9.08 1.48
C GLU A 104 -12.23 10.05 0.75
N VAL A 105 -12.02 11.25 1.29
CA VAL A 105 -11.10 12.24 0.73
C VAL A 105 -9.64 11.76 0.67
N ASN A 106 -9.27 10.81 1.53
CA ASN A 106 -7.95 10.19 1.56
C ASN A 106 -7.79 9.08 0.51
N LEU A 107 -8.88 8.74 -0.18
CA LEU A 107 -8.96 7.64 -1.14
C LEU A 107 -9.25 8.21 -2.53
N ASN A 108 -8.50 7.78 -3.52
CA ASN A 108 -8.81 8.12 -4.91
C ASN A 108 -9.85 7.15 -5.46
N LEU A 109 -11.10 7.22 -4.94
CA LEU A 109 -12.17 6.34 -5.34
C LEU A 109 -12.84 6.81 -6.64
N PRO A 110 -13.16 5.90 -7.56
CA PRO A 110 -14.03 6.20 -8.69
C PRO A 110 -15.41 6.65 -8.21
N GLY A 111 -16.06 7.56 -8.95
CA GLY A 111 -17.40 8.02 -8.60
C GLY A 111 -18.41 6.88 -8.43
N GLY A 112 -19.28 6.96 -7.44
CA GLY A 112 -20.29 5.95 -7.11
C GLY A 112 -19.78 4.79 -6.25
N ILE A 113 -18.57 4.92 -5.68
CA ILE A 113 -18.07 4.05 -4.61
C ILE A 113 -18.00 4.87 -3.34
N SER A 114 -18.50 4.32 -2.24
CA SER A 114 -18.45 4.93 -0.92
C SER A 114 -17.65 4.09 0.06
N LEU A 115 -16.99 4.75 1.00
CA LEU A 115 -16.31 4.10 2.11
C LEU A 115 -17.30 3.83 3.23
N VAL A 116 -17.59 2.55 3.49
CA VAL A 116 -18.43 2.14 4.61
C VAL A 116 -17.65 2.13 5.91
N ARG A 117 -16.43 1.58 5.87
CA ARG A 117 -15.58 1.42 7.05
C ARG A 117 -14.11 1.26 6.64
N ALA A 118 -13.21 1.76 7.49
CA ALA A 118 -11.77 1.49 7.43
C ALA A 118 -11.31 0.79 8.72
N VAL A 119 -10.38 -0.15 8.61
CA VAL A 119 -9.78 -0.85 9.76
C VAL A 119 -8.26 -0.87 9.60
N PRO A 120 -7.54 -0.14 10.44
CA PRO A 120 -8.03 0.77 11.48
C PRO A 120 -8.69 2.02 10.91
N SER A 121 -9.66 2.60 11.62
CA SER A 121 -10.34 3.84 11.23
C SER A 121 -9.48 5.08 11.48
N GLN A 122 -8.52 4.96 12.37
CA GLN A 122 -7.56 6.01 12.72
C GLN A 122 -6.14 5.47 12.62
N ILE A 123 -5.28 6.27 12.01
CA ILE A 123 -3.86 5.98 11.86
C ILE A 123 -3.10 6.95 12.75
N ARG A 124 -2.40 6.39 13.73
CA ARG A 124 -1.49 7.14 14.60
C ARG A 124 -0.13 7.23 13.90
N VAL A 125 0.37 8.43 13.75
CA VAL A 125 1.66 8.72 13.13
C VAL A 125 2.50 9.49 14.12
N VAL A 126 3.70 9.00 14.38
CA VAL A 126 4.71 9.71 15.18
C VAL A 126 5.70 10.35 14.23
N LEU A 127 5.78 11.68 14.27
CA LEU A 127 6.76 12.44 13.50
C LEU A 127 7.96 12.73 14.40
N GLU A 128 9.13 12.35 13.96
CA GLU A 128 10.40 12.54 14.67
C GLU A 128 11.34 13.43 13.85
N HIS A 129 12.32 14.02 14.50
CA HIS A 129 13.40 14.69 13.77
C HIS A 129 14.20 13.66 12.99
N ARG A 130 14.53 14.01 11.77
CA ARG A 130 15.48 13.25 10.96
C ARG A 130 16.88 13.47 11.50
N LEU A 131 17.52 12.39 11.91
CA LEU A 131 18.88 12.40 12.44
C LEU A 131 19.85 11.72 11.46
N LEU A 132 21.00 12.36 11.26
CA LEU A 132 22.16 11.75 10.60
C LEU A 132 23.14 11.34 11.67
N LYS A 133 23.61 10.10 11.62
CA LYS A 133 24.59 9.57 12.55
C LYS A 133 25.63 8.73 11.81
N MET A 134 26.88 8.97 12.09
CA MET A 134 27.96 8.13 11.63
C MET A 134 28.11 6.95 12.59
N VAL A 135 28.06 5.73 12.07
CA VAL A 135 28.17 4.51 12.86
C VAL A 135 29.27 3.62 12.29
N PRO A 136 30.05 2.95 13.15
CA PRO A 136 31.07 2.03 12.71
C PRO A 136 30.46 0.76 12.11
N VAL A 137 31.16 0.21 11.12
CA VAL A 137 30.82 -1.10 10.52
C VAL A 137 31.69 -2.17 11.20
N THR A 138 31.02 -3.18 11.74
CA THR A 138 31.67 -4.31 12.39
C THR A 138 31.54 -5.58 11.56
N LEU A 139 32.60 -6.38 11.49
CA LEU A 139 32.59 -7.66 10.82
C LEU A 139 31.86 -8.69 11.66
N ARG A 140 30.94 -9.41 11.03
CA ARG A 140 30.30 -10.56 11.60
C ARG A 140 30.83 -11.84 10.96
N PHE A 141 31.20 -12.80 11.78
CA PHE A 141 31.67 -14.12 11.33
C PHE A 141 30.60 -15.16 11.57
N ALA A 142 30.34 -16.04 10.60
CA ALA A 142 29.35 -17.12 10.71
C ALA A 142 29.79 -18.23 11.66
N GLY A 143 31.12 -18.38 11.90
CA GLY A 143 31.69 -19.37 12.80
C GLY A 143 33.18 -19.12 13.04
N PRO A 144 33.82 -19.96 13.87
CA PRO A 144 35.27 -19.89 14.08
C PRO A 144 36.00 -20.34 12.82
N PRO A 145 37.24 -19.85 12.60
CA PRO A 145 38.06 -20.31 11.49
C PRO A 145 38.34 -21.81 11.58
N PRO A 146 38.60 -22.50 10.45
CA PRO A 146 38.94 -23.91 10.44
C PRO A 146 40.12 -24.26 11.34
N VAL A 147 40.18 -25.49 11.80
CA VAL A 147 41.27 -25.97 12.70
C VAL A 147 42.63 -25.75 12.04
N GLY A 148 43.54 -25.12 12.75
CA GLY A 148 44.89 -24.79 12.26
C GLY A 148 44.96 -23.41 11.57
N TYR A 149 43.86 -22.69 11.42
CA TYR A 149 43.82 -21.38 10.83
C TYR A 149 43.43 -20.32 11.87
N ARG A 150 43.93 -19.08 11.66
CA ARG A 150 43.51 -17.92 12.45
C ARG A 150 43.39 -16.69 11.55
N VAL A 151 42.43 -15.84 11.87
CA VAL A 151 42.32 -14.53 11.21
C VAL A 151 43.53 -13.71 11.60
N ARG A 152 44.37 -13.35 10.62
CA ARG A 152 45.57 -12.60 10.85
C ARG A 152 45.27 -11.09 10.96
N TRP A 153 44.43 -10.60 10.10
CA TRP A 153 43.92 -9.24 10.09
C TRP A 153 42.60 -9.19 9.37
N SER A 154 41.78 -8.21 9.69
CA SER A 154 40.54 -7.93 9.00
C SER A 154 40.39 -6.41 8.89
N GLN A 155 39.91 -5.93 7.76
CA GLN A 155 39.67 -4.51 7.52
C GLN A 155 38.31 -4.36 6.88
N VAL A 156 37.56 -3.33 7.31
CA VAL A 156 36.30 -2.93 6.72
C VAL A 156 36.50 -1.61 6.00
N VAL A 157 36.05 -1.56 4.77
CA VAL A 157 36.14 -0.32 3.97
C VAL A 157 34.73 -0.04 3.39
N PRO A 158 34.10 1.07 3.77
CA PRO A 158 34.51 2.08 4.75
C PRO A 158 34.34 1.57 6.20
N GLU A 159 35.18 2.08 7.12
CA GLU A 159 35.11 1.74 8.55
C GLU A 159 33.83 2.27 9.24
N SER A 160 33.20 3.30 8.67
CA SER A 160 31.98 3.89 9.16
C SER A 160 31.10 4.35 8.02
N ILE A 161 29.80 4.29 8.24
CA ILE A 161 28.78 4.77 7.29
C ILE A 161 27.84 5.75 7.98
N THR A 162 27.28 6.67 7.20
CA THR A 162 26.26 7.60 7.69
C THR A 162 24.89 7.00 7.49
N ILE A 163 24.15 6.81 8.59
CA ILE A 163 22.75 6.40 8.59
C ILE A 163 21.85 7.61 8.76
N VAL A 164 20.67 7.54 8.16
CA VAL A 164 19.66 8.61 8.20
C VAL A 164 18.32 7.97 8.54
N GLY A 165 17.58 8.61 9.42
CA GLY A 165 16.24 8.13 9.79
C GLY A 165 15.65 8.85 10.99
N PRO A 166 14.55 8.31 11.56
CA PRO A 166 13.91 8.88 12.74
C PRO A 166 14.87 8.87 13.94
N GLU A 167 14.90 9.97 14.66
CA GLU A 167 15.88 10.23 15.73
C GLU A 167 15.94 9.11 16.76
N ARG A 168 14.79 8.62 17.22
CA ARG A 168 14.72 7.55 18.21
C ARG A 168 15.39 6.26 17.74
N ARG A 169 15.14 5.87 16.49
CA ARG A 169 15.71 4.65 15.90
C ARG A 169 17.19 4.79 15.64
N VAL A 170 17.63 5.91 15.04
CA VAL A 170 19.03 6.17 14.74
C VAL A 170 19.90 6.28 15.99
N LYS A 171 19.37 6.84 17.10
CA LYS A 171 20.09 6.91 18.38
C LYS A 171 20.39 5.53 18.97
N GLN A 172 19.52 4.55 18.77
CA GLN A 172 19.68 3.20 19.30
C GLN A 172 20.74 2.38 18.56
N ILE A 173 21.00 2.71 17.29
CA ILE A 173 21.98 2.00 16.48
C ILE A 173 23.39 2.45 16.90
N GLN A 174 24.19 1.51 17.40
CA GLN A 174 25.56 1.77 17.83
C GLN A 174 26.58 1.34 16.79
N SER A 175 26.31 0.26 16.06
CA SER A 175 27.13 -0.29 14.98
C SER A 175 26.27 -1.00 13.97
N ILE A 176 26.77 -1.19 12.77
CA ILE A 176 26.15 -1.99 11.73
C ILE A 176 27.04 -3.18 11.46
N GLU A 177 26.44 -4.37 11.40
CA GLU A 177 27.19 -5.59 11.11
C GLU A 177 27.16 -5.87 9.61
N THR A 178 28.27 -6.42 9.09
CA THR A 178 28.29 -6.97 7.73
C THR A 178 27.48 -8.26 7.67
N ASP A 179 27.21 -8.74 6.45
CA ASP A 179 26.78 -10.12 6.28
C ASP A 179 27.76 -11.07 6.95
N ALA A 180 27.22 -12.19 7.45
CA ALA A 180 28.04 -13.19 8.12
C ALA A 180 29.05 -13.80 7.15
N LEU A 181 30.34 -13.62 7.46
CA LEU A 181 31.45 -14.20 6.71
C LEU A 181 31.67 -15.63 7.09
N ASP A 182 31.53 -16.53 6.13
CA ASP A 182 31.80 -17.96 6.33
C ASP A 182 33.24 -18.29 5.89
N PHE A 183 34.04 -18.81 6.82
CA PHE A 183 35.42 -19.23 6.58
C PHE A 183 35.56 -20.70 6.18
N SER A 184 34.48 -21.49 6.20
CA SER A 184 34.54 -22.93 6.02
C SER A 184 35.20 -23.37 4.70
N HIS A 185 35.21 -22.52 3.70
CA HIS A 185 35.77 -22.80 2.39
C HIS A 185 36.94 -21.88 1.99
N LEU A 186 37.44 -21.04 2.91
CA LEU A 186 38.45 -20.03 2.59
C LEU A 186 39.85 -20.52 2.97
N LEU A 187 40.66 -20.77 1.96
CA LEU A 187 42.10 -21.08 2.09
C LEU A 187 43.03 -19.89 1.69
N SER A 188 42.44 -18.76 1.30
CA SER A 188 43.15 -17.57 0.82
C SER A 188 42.41 -16.27 1.22
N ALA A 189 43.04 -15.11 0.98
CA ALA A 189 42.42 -13.82 1.22
C ALA A 189 41.12 -13.66 0.41
N LEU A 190 40.07 -13.20 1.08
CA LEU A 190 38.77 -12.92 0.49
C LEU A 190 38.45 -11.43 0.58
N GLU A 191 38.05 -10.84 -0.54
CA GLU A 191 37.50 -9.50 -0.61
C GLU A 191 35.97 -9.60 -0.80
N ILE A 192 35.18 -9.04 0.13
CA ILE A 192 33.72 -9.07 0.11
C ILE A 192 33.17 -7.65 0.09
N GLY A 193 32.36 -7.37 -0.90
CA GLY A 193 31.96 -6.01 -1.26
C GLY A 193 30.53 -5.57 -0.86
N ARG A 194 29.86 -6.14 0.17
CA ARG A 194 28.51 -5.68 0.55
C ARG A 194 28.28 -5.65 2.07
N ALA A 195 27.82 -4.47 2.56
CA ALA A 195 27.16 -4.35 3.85
C ALA A 195 25.64 -4.26 3.61
N HIS A 196 24.83 -5.00 4.36
CA HIS A 196 23.38 -4.83 4.40
C HIS A 196 22.97 -3.93 5.56
N VAL A 197 22.06 -2.98 5.25
CA VAL A 197 21.42 -2.07 6.21
C VAL A 197 20.02 -2.56 6.51
#